data_e11f65b903f2e583d30218479beb4238
#
_entry.id   e11f65b903f2e583d30218479beb4238
#
_cell.length_a   1.000
_cell.length_b   1.000
_cell.length_c   1.000
_cell.angle_alpha   90.00
_cell.angle_beta   90.00
_cell.angle_gamma   90.00
#
_symmetry.space_group_name_H-M   'P 1'
#
loop_
_entity.id
_entity.type
_entity.pdbx_description
1 polymer ?
#
loop_
_entity_poly.entity_id
_entity_poly.type
_entity_poly.pdbx_seq_one_letter_code
_entity_poly.pdbx_strand_id
1 'polypeptide(L)'
;MRIAIVSDTHNNWANFKKAIEWIKKQNIQLILHCGDICNQETIDDAKKIFDGDIRFVKGNGDHDLNLPQKMELEFNGKKIAFCHFPDIAKKLAQSGGFDLVFYGHTHKPWDEKISECHMINPGELAGQFYKPTFAVYDTAKGSLELKILENL
;
A
#
# COMPACT_ATOMS: atom_id res chain seq x y z
N MET A 1 -8.61 -0.72 -14.35
CA MET A 1 -8.64 0.16 -13.16
C MET A 1 -7.34 0.07 -12.39
N ARG A 2 -6.88 1.19 -11.84
CA ARG A 2 -5.59 1.26 -11.14
C ARG A 2 -5.79 1.42 -9.64
N ILE A 3 -4.88 0.80 -8.86
CA ILE A 3 -4.83 0.90 -7.40
C ILE A 3 -3.47 1.48 -7.05
N ALA A 4 -3.42 2.41 -6.11
CA ALA A 4 -2.17 2.86 -5.52
C ALA A 4 -1.91 2.11 -4.21
N ILE A 5 -0.70 1.66 -4.02
CA ILE A 5 -0.26 0.94 -2.82
C ILE A 5 0.85 1.73 -2.17
N VAL A 6 0.66 2.10 -0.92
CA VAL A 6 1.61 2.86 -0.11
C VAL A 6 1.88 2.13 1.20
N SER A 7 3.00 2.39 1.83
CA SER A 7 3.34 1.79 3.12
C SER A 7 4.42 2.59 3.85
N ASP A 8 4.51 2.34 5.15
CA ASP A 8 5.63 2.81 5.97
C ASP A 8 5.85 4.31 5.84
N THR A 9 4.82 5.06 6.16
CA THR A 9 4.81 6.54 6.12
C THR A 9 5.58 7.14 7.31
N HIS A 10 5.52 6.50 8.48
CA HIS A 10 6.25 6.91 9.70
C HIS A 10 6.16 8.41 9.98
N ASN A 11 4.93 8.94 10.02
CA ASN A 11 4.63 10.37 10.27
C ASN A 11 5.15 11.35 9.20
N ASN A 12 5.68 10.88 8.08
CA ASN A 12 6.11 11.77 6.99
C ASN A 12 4.91 12.24 6.16
N TRP A 13 4.16 13.18 6.72
CA TRP A 13 2.99 13.74 6.06
C TRP A 13 3.31 14.40 4.73
N ALA A 14 4.44 15.12 4.63
CA ALA A 14 4.84 15.79 3.40
C ALA A 14 4.96 14.81 2.22
N ASN A 15 5.60 13.66 2.44
CA ASN A 15 5.72 12.62 1.42
C ASN A 15 4.37 11.98 1.10
N PHE A 16 3.56 11.67 2.11
CA PHE A 16 2.26 11.06 1.89
C PHE A 16 1.32 12.01 1.12
N LYS A 17 1.29 13.28 1.51
CA LYS A 17 0.51 14.30 0.80
C LYS A 17 0.92 14.41 -0.66
N LYS A 18 2.22 14.46 -0.95
CA LYS A 18 2.74 14.50 -2.32
C LYS A 18 2.28 13.30 -3.15
N ALA A 19 2.34 12.09 -2.56
CA ALA A 19 1.86 10.88 -3.20
C ALA A 19 0.36 10.96 -3.49
N ILE A 20 -0.46 11.37 -2.50
CA ILE A 20 -1.91 11.50 -2.66
C ILE A 20 -2.25 12.51 -3.77
N GLU A 21 -1.60 13.66 -3.79
CA GLU A 21 -1.84 14.68 -4.83
C GLU A 21 -1.55 14.16 -6.24
N TRP A 22 -0.47 13.41 -6.40
CA TRP A 22 -0.16 12.76 -7.67
C TRP A 22 -1.21 11.70 -8.03
N ILE A 23 -1.58 10.84 -7.07
CA ILE A 23 -2.59 9.78 -7.26
C ILE A 23 -3.93 10.38 -7.71
N LYS A 24 -4.35 11.49 -7.12
CA LYS A 24 -5.56 12.23 -7.54
C LYS A 24 -5.46 12.69 -8.99
N LYS A 25 -4.34 13.30 -9.39
CA LYS A 25 -4.10 13.75 -10.78
C LYS A 25 -4.16 12.61 -11.78
N GLN A 26 -3.87 11.39 -11.35
CA GLN A 26 -3.95 10.19 -12.19
C GLN A 26 -5.36 9.56 -12.22
N ASN A 27 -6.33 10.15 -11.56
CA ASN A 27 -7.70 9.63 -11.43
C ASN A 27 -7.76 8.22 -10.81
N ILE A 28 -6.84 7.91 -9.91
CA ILE A 28 -6.86 6.66 -9.12
C ILE A 28 -7.77 6.88 -7.92
N GLN A 29 -8.73 5.97 -7.70
CA GLN A 29 -9.78 6.13 -6.70
C GLN A 29 -9.60 5.24 -5.47
N LEU A 30 -8.60 4.37 -5.46
CA LEU A 30 -8.33 3.46 -4.34
C LEU A 30 -6.86 3.51 -3.94
N ILE A 31 -6.63 3.76 -2.66
CA ILE A 31 -5.31 3.66 -2.02
C ILE A 31 -5.36 2.58 -0.95
N LEU A 32 -4.42 1.64 -0.98
CA LEU A 32 -4.22 0.65 0.06
C LEU A 32 -2.94 0.99 0.82
N HIS A 33 -3.04 1.22 2.12
CA HIS A 33 -1.91 1.53 2.99
C HIS A 33 -1.53 0.31 3.83
N CYS A 34 -0.33 -0.21 3.63
CA CYS A 34 0.12 -1.46 4.22
C CYS A 34 0.71 -1.33 5.63
N GLY A 35 0.37 -0.26 6.37
CA GLY A 35 0.74 -0.11 7.78
C GLY A 35 1.93 0.82 8.03
N ASP A 36 2.15 1.09 9.33
CA ASP A 36 3.11 2.06 9.84
C ASP A 36 2.82 3.49 9.37
N ILE A 37 1.57 3.91 9.56
CA ILE A 37 1.13 5.30 9.43
C ILE A 37 1.48 6.13 10.67
N CYS A 38 1.46 5.49 11.83
CA CYS A 38 1.92 5.91 13.15
C CYS A 38 1.01 6.85 13.93
N ASN A 39 0.13 7.63 13.32
CA ASN A 39 -0.82 8.47 14.09
C ASN A 39 -2.15 8.67 13.38
N GLN A 40 -3.18 8.95 14.18
CA GLN A 40 -4.55 9.15 13.70
C GLN A 40 -4.70 10.45 12.89
N GLU A 41 -3.95 11.49 13.23
CA GLU A 41 -4.02 12.78 12.53
C GLU A 41 -3.64 12.63 11.05
N THR A 42 -2.62 11.85 10.75
CA THR A 42 -2.20 11.58 9.37
C THR A 42 -3.28 10.82 8.59
N ILE A 43 -3.97 9.86 9.24
CA ILE A 43 -5.11 9.17 8.63
C ILE A 43 -6.22 10.17 8.30
N ASP A 44 -6.58 11.01 9.27
CA ASP A 44 -7.66 11.99 9.11
C ASP A 44 -7.34 13.02 8.02
N ASP A 45 -6.11 13.52 8.00
CA ASP A 45 -5.66 14.47 6.97
C ASP A 45 -5.64 13.85 5.57
N ALA A 46 -5.20 12.60 5.45
CA ALA A 46 -5.23 11.88 4.18
C ALA A 46 -6.66 11.73 3.65
N LYS A 47 -7.60 11.36 4.52
CA LYS A 47 -9.03 11.22 4.16
C LYS A 47 -9.67 12.56 3.78
N LYS A 48 -9.21 13.67 4.32
CA LYS A 48 -9.71 15.01 3.95
C LYS A 48 -9.32 15.44 2.55
N ILE A 49 -8.09 15.10 2.13
CA ILE A 49 -7.58 15.57 0.84
C ILE A 49 -7.79 14.59 -0.31
N PHE A 50 -8.13 13.33 -0.01
CA PHE A 50 -8.39 12.31 -1.03
C PHE A 50 -9.88 12.03 -1.16
N ASP A 51 -10.40 12.22 -2.36
CA ASP A 51 -11.84 12.06 -2.65
C ASP A 51 -12.23 10.59 -2.87
N GLY A 52 -11.26 9.70 -3.04
CA GLY A 52 -11.46 8.26 -3.21
C GLY A 52 -11.47 7.50 -1.90
N ASP A 53 -11.29 6.18 -1.98
CA ASP A 53 -11.25 5.30 -0.82
C ASP A 53 -9.79 5.05 -0.40
N ILE A 54 -9.47 5.25 0.87
CA ILE A 54 -8.20 4.87 1.46
C ILE A 54 -8.45 3.85 2.56
N ARG A 55 -7.80 2.69 2.46
CA ARG A 55 -7.90 1.64 3.46
C ARG A 55 -6.55 1.41 4.11
N PHE A 56 -6.55 1.24 5.44
CA PHE A 56 -5.35 1.09 6.25
C PHE A 56 -5.37 -0.23 7.00
N VAL A 57 -4.21 -0.90 7.05
CA VAL A 57 -3.97 -2.02 7.97
C VAL A 57 -2.91 -1.64 9.00
N LYS A 58 -2.84 -2.42 10.07
CA LYS A 58 -2.01 -2.13 11.22
C LYS A 58 -0.58 -2.64 11.03
N GLY A 59 0.39 -1.74 11.18
CA GLY A 59 1.79 -2.08 11.29
C GLY A 59 2.28 -2.07 12.75
N ASN A 60 3.56 -2.38 12.96
CA ASN A 60 4.14 -2.41 14.30
C ASN A 60 4.24 -1.03 14.96
N GLY A 61 4.29 0.05 14.18
CA GLY A 61 4.27 1.42 14.68
C GLY A 61 2.87 1.98 14.98
N ASP A 62 1.82 1.16 14.76
CA ASP A 62 0.42 1.60 14.85
C ASP A 62 -0.30 1.04 16.09
N HIS A 63 0.44 0.69 17.15
CA HIS A 63 -0.12 0.03 18.33
C HIS A 63 -1.23 0.81 19.05
N ASP A 64 -1.24 2.14 18.94
CA ASP A 64 -2.29 3.00 19.52
C ASP A 64 -3.46 3.25 18.56
N LEU A 65 -3.44 2.66 17.36
CA LEU A 65 -4.47 2.84 16.35
C LEU A 65 -5.40 1.63 16.27
N ASN A 66 -6.69 1.90 16.06
CA ASN A 66 -7.70 0.86 15.86
C ASN A 66 -7.78 0.51 14.39
N LEU A 67 -6.83 -0.31 13.91
CA LEU A 67 -6.73 -0.77 12.53
C LEU A 67 -6.70 -2.30 12.48
N PRO A 68 -7.27 -2.92 11.42
CA PRO A 68 -7.19 -4.37 11.25
C PRO A 68 -5.79 -4.82 10.88
N GLN A 69 -5.43 -6.05 11.27
CA GLN A 69 -4.13 -6.65 10.95
C GLN A 69 -3.99 -6.95 9.44
N LYS A 70 -5.09 -7.26 8.80
CA LYS A 70 -5.17 -7.52 7.35
C LYS A 70 -6.53 -7.13 6.84
N MET A 71 -6.62 -6.87 5.54
CA MET A 71 -7.88 -6.67 4.83
C MET A 71 -7.89 -7.49 3.55
N GLU A 72 -9.09 -7.90 3.18
CA GLU A 72 -9.36 -8.61 1.94
C GLU A 72 -10.41 -7.82 1.15
N LEU A 73 -10.25 -7.76 -0.14
CA LEU A 73 -11.20 -7.09 -1.03
C LEU A 73 -11.18 -7.73 -2.40
N GLU A 74 -12.26 -7.52 -3.14
CA GLU A 74 -12.32 -7.82 -4.56
C GLU A 74 -12.38 -6.50 -5.32
N PHE A 75 -11.52 -6.34 -6.31
CA PHE A 75 -11.43 -5.12 -7.09
C PHE A 75 -11.21 -5.48 -8.57
N ASN A 76 -12.16 -5.10 -9.41
CA ASN A 76 -12.13 -5.38 -10.84
C ASN A 76 -11.84 -6.86 -11.15
N GLY A 77 -12.50 -7.77 -10.43
CA GLY A 77 -12.37 -9.22 -10.60
C GLY A 77 -11.12 -9.85 -9.98
N LYS A 78 -10.26 -9.05 -9.35
CA LYS A 78 -9.07 -9.54 -8.64
C LYS A 78 -9.36 -9.69 -7.15
N LYS A 79 -8.97 -10.84 -6.59
CA LYS A 79 -9.01 -11.08 -5.14
C LYS A 79 -7.71 -10.59 -4.53
N ILE A 80 -7.82 -9.62 -3.64
CA ILE A 80 -6.70 -8.89 -3.07
C ILE A 80 -6.69 -9.05 -1.56
N ALA A 81 -5.52 -9.29 -0.98
CA ALA A 81 -5.28 -9.14 0.44
C ALA A 81 -4.13 -8.16 0.66
N PHE A 82 -4.14 -7.44 1.77
CA PHE A 82 -3.00 -6.65 2.17
C PHE A 82 -2.83 -6.64 3.69
N CYS A 83 -1.60 -6.56 4.12
CA CYS A 83 -1.17 -6.61 5.51
C CYS A 83 0.17 -5.87 5.65
N HIS A 84 0.70 -5.79 6.86
CA HIS A 84 2.00 -5.14 7.06
C HIS A 84 3.17 -6.11 6.99
N PHE A 85 3.06 -7.28 7.63
CA PHE A 85 4.19 -8.19 7.84
C PHE A 85 4.41 -9.17 6.69
N PRO A 86 5.70 -9.36 6.25
CA PRO A 86 6.04 -10.23 5.12
C PRO A 86 5.66 -11.70 5.34
N ASP A 87 5.77 -12.22 6.57
CA ASP A 87 5.44 -13.62 6.88
C ASP A 87 3.93 -13.88 6.74
N ILE A 88 3.09 -12.94 7.16
CA ILE A 88 1.64 -13.01 6.97
C ILE A 88 1.31 -12.93 5.47
N ALA A 89 1.94 -11.99 4.75
CA ALA A 89 1.76 -11.84 3.31
C ALA A 89 2.12 -13.14 2.55
N LYS A 90 3.21 -13.78 2.93
CA LYS A 90 3.63 -15.05 2.31
C LYS A 90 2.61 -16.16 2.53
N LYS A 91 2.07 -16.29 3.73
CA LYS A 91 1.01 -17.26 4.03
C LYS A 91 -0.25 -17.00 3.20
N LEU A 92 -0.66 -15.73 3.07
CA LEU A 92 -1.80 -15.35 2.24
C LEU A 92 -1.55 -15.69 0.77
N ALA A 93 -0.38 -15.39 0.25
CA ALA A 93 -0.01 -15.69 -1.13
C ALA A 93 0.04 -17.20 -1.40
N GLN A 94 0.50 -18.00 -0.43
CA GLN A 94 0.56 -19.46 -0.54
C GLN A 94 -0.82 -20.13 -0.40
N SER A 95 -1.81 -19.44 0.15
CA SER A 95 -3.15 -20.02 0.42
C SER A 95 -3.93 -20.38 -0.84
N GLY A 96 -3.61 -19.79 -1.98
CA GLY A 96 -4.34 -19.96 -3.24
C GLY A 96 -5.63 -19.14 -3.33
N GLY A 97 -5.92 -18.30 -2.32
CA GLY A 97 -7.14 -17.50 -2.25
C GLY A 97 -7.06 -16.10 -2.87
N PHE A 98 -5.86 -15.67 -3.30
CA PHE A 98 -5.66 -14.30 -3.76
C PHE A 98 -4.85 -14.23 -5.05
N ASP A 99 -5.20 -13.25 -5.89
CA ASP A 99 -4.43 -12.90 -7.09
C ASP A 99 -3.28 -11.96 -6.76
N LEU A 100 -3.51 -11.07 -5.78
CA LEU A 100 -2.56 -10.05 -5.35
C LEU A 100 -2.49 -10.01 -3.83
N VAL A 101 -1.27 -9.92 -3.29
CA VAL A 101 -1.03 -9.66 -1.86
C VAL A 101 -0.04 -8.50 -1.74
N PHE A 102 -0.43 -7.44 -1.03
CA PHE A 102 0.43 -6.29 -0.76
C PHE A 102 0.89 -6.29 0.69
N TYR A 103 2.11 -5.83 0.93
CA TYR A 103 2.68 -5.78 2.28
C TYR A 103 3.74 -4.67 2.40
N GLY A 104 4.23 -4.43 3.61
CA GLY A 104 5.24 -3.42 3.90
C GLY A 104 6.34 -3.95 4.81
N HIS A 105 6.65 -3.21 5.85
CA HIS A 105 7.56 -3.54 6.95
C HIS A 105 9.06 -3.52 6.61
N THR A 106 9.47 -4.10 5.50
CA THR A 106 10.90 -4.17 5.12
C THR A 106 11.44 -2.84 4.59
N HIS A 107 10.54 -1.89 4.24
CA HIS A 107 10.83 -0.62 3.61
C HIS A 107 11.41 -0.74 2.19
N LYS A 108 11.64 -1.95 1.70
CA LYS A 108 12.28 -2.22 0.41
C LYS A 108 11.23 -2.58 -0.64
N PRO A 109 11.21 -1.90 -1.80
CA PRO A 109 10.35 -2.30 -2.91
C PRO A 109 10.73 -3.70 -3.37
N TRP A 110 9.72 -4.55 -3.54
CA TRP A 110 9.93 -5.91 -3.97
C TRP A 110 8.68 -6.47 -4.63
N ASP A 111 8.86 -7.33 -5.63
CA ASP A 111 7.77 -8.11 -6.17
C ASP A 111 8.24 -9.52 -6.53
N GLU A 112 7.37 -10.48 -6.31
CA GLU A 112 7.60 -11.89 -6.65
C GLU A 112 6.27 -12.60 -6.83
N LYS A 113 6.29 -13.70 -7.58
CA LYS A 113 5.15 -14.58 -7.67
C LYS A 113 5.33 -15.78 -6.77
N ILE A 114 4.27 -16.10 -6.00
CA ILE A 114 4.16 -17.32 -5.21
C ILE A 114 2.96 -18.06 -5.76
N SER A 115 3.18 -19.18 -6.46
CA SER A 115 2.17 -19.85 -7.28
C SER A 115 1.59 -18.85 -8.28
N GLU A 116 0.27 -18.68 -8.32
CA GLU A 116 -0.40 -17.71 -9.19
C GLU A 116 -0.58 -16.32 -8.56
N CYS A 117 -0.14 -16.14 -7.30
CA CYS A 117 -0.30 -14.89 -6.58
C CYS A 117 0.91 -13.97 -6.77
N HIS A 118 0.65 -12.71 -7.11
CA HIS A 118 1.67 -11.68 -7.18
C HIS A 118 1.77 -10.98 -5.81
N MET A 119 2.90 -11.15 -5.14
CA MET A 119 3.19 -10.56 -3.82
C MET A 119 4.07 -9.33 -3.99
N ILE A 120 3.64 -8.19 -3.48
CA ILE A 120 4.22 -6.88 -3.80
C ILE A 120 4.41 -6.03 -2.55
N ASN A 121 5.62 -5.46 -2.40
CA ASN A 121 5.93 -4.42 -1.43
C ASN A 121 6.16 -3.11 -2.18
N PRO A 122 5.42 -2.03 -1.87
CA PRO A 122 5.56 -0.75 -2.58
C PRO A 122 6.80 0.05 -2.18
N GLY A 123 7.55 -0.42 -1.17
CA GLY A 123 8.60 0.37 -0.54
C GLY A 123 8.04 1.31 0.52
N GLU A 124 8.87 2.19 1.06
CA GLU A 124 8.50 3.14 2.11
C GLU A 124 8.21 4.54 1.56
N LEU A 125 7.21 5.21 2.09
CA LEU A 125 7.03 6.64 1.86
C LEU A 125 7.93 7.50 2.75
N ALA A 126 8.37 6.96 3.88
CA ALA A 126 9.15 7.70 4.88
C ALA A 126 10.52 8.18 4.38
N GLY A 127 11.17 7.41 3.53
CA GLY A 127 12.53 7.72 3.09
C GLY A 127 13.59 7.52 4.16
N GLN A 128 13.36 6.59 5.09
CA GLN A 128 14.29 6.34 6.21
C GLN A 128 15.51 5.52 5.81
N PHE A 129 15.33 4.52 4.96
CA PHE A 129 16.38 3.58 4.54
C PHE A 129 16.60 3.59 3.04
N TYR A 130 15.53 3.80 2.28
CA TYR A 130 15.53 3.83 0.81
C TYR A 130 14.90 5.12 0.33
N LYS A 131 15.01 5.41 -0.96
CA LYS A 131 14.27 6.53 -1.57
C LYS A 131 12.77 6.30 -1.38
N PRO A 132 11.99 7.35 -1.08
CA PRO A 132 10.55 7.21 -0.95
C PRO A 132 9.92 6.72 -2.24
N THR A 133 9.15 5.62 -2.15
CA THR A 133 8.45 5.01 -3.27
C THR A 133 7.03 4.63 -2.90
N PHE A 134 6.21 4.42 -3.90
CA PHE A 134 4.93 3.74 -3.81
C PHE A 134 4.68 2.99 -5.12
N ALA A 135 3.69 2.11 -5.14
CA ALA A 135 3.38 1.31 -6.32
C ALA A 135 2.01 1.67 -6.89
N VAL A 136 1.88 1.48 -8.20
CA VAL A 136 0.60 1.54 -8.90
C VAL A 136 0.40 0.22 -9.64
N TYR A 137 -0.72 -0.43 -9.41
CA TYR A 137 -1.09 -1.67 -10.10
C TYR A 137 -2.29 -1.45 -11.00
N ASP A 138 -2.15 -1.81 -12.26
CA ASP A 138 -3.26 -1.81 -13.22
C ASP A 138 -3.88 -3.20 -13.30
N THR A 139 -5.09 -3.34 -12.78
CA THR A 139 -5.77 -4.64 -12.70
C THR A 139 -6.19 -5.18 -14.06
N ALA A 140 -6.45 -4.31 -15.04
CA ALA A 140 -6.83 -4.72 -16.38
C ALA A 140 -5.62 -5.23 -17.18
N LYS A 141 -4.47 -4.55 -17.04
CA LYS A 141 -3.25 -4.89 -17.75
C LYS A 141 -2.39 -5.93 -17.02
N GLY A 142 -2.62 -6.11 -15.71
CA GLY A 142 -1.75 -6.93 -14.87
C GLY A 142 -0.34 -6.34 -14.71
N SER A 143 -0.19 -5.01 -14.83
CA SER A 143 1.10 -4.34 -14.79
C SER A 143 1.33 -3.59 -13.48
N LEU A 144 2.56 -3.66 -12.99
CA LEU A 144 3.03 -2.99 -11.79
C LEU A 144 4.01 -1.89 -12.18
N GLU A 145 3.82 -0.70 -11.61
CA GLU A 145 4.76 0.40 -11.72
C GLU A 145 5.21 0.85 -10.33
N LEU A 146 6.53 0.95 -10.15
CA LEU A 146 7.11 1.58 -8.97
C LEU A 146 7.27 3.08 -9.27
N LYS A 147 6.74 3.92 -8.38
CA LYS A 147 6.87 5.37 -8.47
C LYS A 147 7.90 5.84 -7.44
N ILE A 148 8.92 6.54 -7.91
CA ILE A 148 9.90 7.19 -7.05
C ILE A 148 9.41 8.61 -6.80
N LEU A 149 9.16 8.94 -5.53
CA LEU A 149 8.47 10.18 -5.14
C LEU A 149 9.18 11.45 -5.63
N GLU A 150 10.49 11.46 -5.59
CA GLU A 150 11.29 12.63 -6.05
C GLU A 150 11.20 12.89 -7.56
N ASN A 151 10.75 11.89 -8.33
CA ASN A 151 10.66 11.98 -9.79
C ASN A 151 9.24 12.33 -10.29
N LEU A 152 8.31 12.61 -9.40
CA LEU A 152 6.92 12.93 -9.77
C LEU A 152 6.78 14.37 -10.28
#